data_e2ecbf20569315af3b43e73e916bef79
#
_entry.id   e2ecbf20569315af3b43e73e916bef79
#
_cell.length_a   1.000
_cell.length_b   1.000
_cell.length_c   1.000
_cell.angle_alpha   90.00
_cell.angle_beta   90.00
_cell.angle_gamma   90.00
#
_symmetry.space_group_name_H-M   'P 1'
#
loop_
_entity.id
_entity.type
_entity.pdbx_description
1 polymer ?
#
loop_
_entity_poly.entity_id
_entity_poly.type
_entity_poly.pdbx_seq_one_letter_code
_entity_poly.pdbx_strand_id
1 'polypeptide(L)'
;MTLTLKTLGFALAVGLSLPAASAALASPETDALSACLVKSSSPADQLVLTRWVFAAISKHQGVSDLASLSDAQMAAVNKAGGALFTRLLTENCPAETTAAIRVDGVKAIETALGDLGQSALQELAGDSGVQGALIGMVGYMDQARLLKMLNDAAK
;
A
#
# COMPACT_ATOMS: atom_id res chain seq x y z
N MET A 1 7.96 75.56 -22.85
CA MET A 1 6.86 74.60 -23.22
C MET A 1 7.46 73.23 -23.28
N THR A 2 7.34 72.52 -22.22
CA THR A 2 7.93 71.15 -22.05
C THR A 2 6.79 70.15 -21.93
N LEU A 3 6.63 69.33 -22.95
CA LEU A 3 5.69 68.21 -22.94
C LEU A 3 6.39 66.92 -22.32
N THR A 4 5.92 66.49 -21.20
CA THR A 4 6.33 65.22 -20.59
C THR A 4 5.42 64.09 -21.05
N LEU A 5 5.99 63.16 -21.80
CA LEU A 5 5.34 61.92 -22.27
C LEU A 5 5.44 60.87 -21.17
N LYS A 6 4.31 60.52 -20.54
CA LYS A 6 4.20 59.42 -19.58
C LYS A 6 4.03 58.11 -20.35
N THR A 7 5.02 57.27 -20.32
CA THR A 7 4.93 55.88 -20.79
C THR A 7 4.29 55.00 -19.73
N LEU A 8 3.09 54.51 -20.02
CA LEU A 8 2.39 53.49 -19.22
C LEU A 8 2.97 52.11 -19.54
N GLY A 9 3.75 51.55 -18.62
CA GLY A 9 4.23 50.18 -18.71
C GLY A 9 3.14 49.22 -18.23
N PHE A 10 2.56 48.45 -19.14
CA PHE A 10 1.60 47.37 -18.85
C PHE A 10 2.40 46.11 -18.61
N ALA A 11 2.60 45.73 -17.35
CA ALA A 11 3.22 44.46 -16.96
C ALA A 11 2.16 43.34 -17.00
N LEU A 12 2.22 42.50 -18.02
CA LEU A 12 1.44 41.24 -18.11
C LEU A 12 2.07 40.21 -17.18
N ALA A 13 1.52 40.03 -15.98
CA ALA A 13 1.87 38.93 -15.11
C ALA A 13 1.11 37.66 -15.58
N VAL A 14 1.78 36.85 -16.38
CA VAL A 14 1.28 35.47 -16.69
C VAL A 14 1.48 34.59 -15.47
N GLY A 15 0.42 34.44 -14.67
CA GLY A 15 0.39 33.50 -13.57
C GLY A 15 0.36 32.06 -14.11
N LEU A 16 1.49 31.36 -14.03
CA LEU A 16 1.55 29.90 -14.23
C LEU A 16 0.88 29.24 -13.02
N SER A 17 -0.43 28.99 -13.10
CA SER A 17 -1.12 28.09 -12.18
C SER A 17 -0.73 26.66 -12.54
N LEU A 18 0.29 26.11 -11.85
CA LEU A 18 0.53 24.66 -11.82
C LEU A 18 -0.69 24.00 -11.15
N PRO A 19 -1.37 23.03 -11.81
CA PRO A 19 -2.34 22.23 -11.11
C PRO A 19 -1.57 21.44 -10.02
N ALA A 20 -1.83 21.76 -8.76
CA ALA A 20 -1.45 20.88 -7.68
C ALA A 20 -2.17 19.55 -7.95
N ALA A 21 -1.44 18.52 -8.35
CA ALA A 21 -1.94 17.16 -8.37
C ALA A 21 -2.24 16.81 -6.90
N SER A 22 -3.47 17.06 -6.46
CA SER A 22 -3.97 16.53 -5.20
C SER A 22 -3.89 15.01 -5.34
N ALA A 23 -3.00 14.36 -4.60
CA ALA A 23 -3.13 12.94 -4.35
C ALA A 23 -4.57 12.78 -3.84
N ALA A 24 -5.39 12.08 -4.61
CA ALA A 24 -6.78 11.84 -4.22
C ALA A 24 -6.71 11.00 -2.93
N LEU A 25 -6.95 11.66 -1.80
CA LEU A 25 -7.16 10.99 -0.53
C LEU A 25 -8.41 10.11 -0.70
N ALA A 26 -8.42 8.94 -0.10
CA ALA A 26 -9.61 8.11 -0.07
C ALA A 26 -10.77 8.90 0.55
N SER A 27 -12.00 8.62 0.10
CA SER A 27 -13.17 9.25 0.72
C SER A 27 -13.38 8.71 2.14
N PRO A 28 -14.09 9.45 3.02
CA PRO A 28 -14.45 8.94 4.34
C PRO A 28 -15.18 7.59 4.29
N GLU A 29 -15.95 7.34 3.24
CA GLU A 29 -16.66 6.07 3.01
C GLU A 29 -15.68 4.93 2.68
N THR A 30 -14.64 5.21 1.89
CA THR A 30 -13.57 4.24 1.59
C THR A 30 -12.73 3.98 2.84
N ASP A 31 -12.40 5.01 3.63
CA ASP A 31 -11.70 4.85 4.90
C ASP A 31 -12.53 4.01 5.90
N ALA A 32 -13.84 4.22 5.96
CA ALA A 32 -14.76 3.41 6.79
C ALA A 32 -14.79 1.94 6.34
N LEU A 33 -14.79 1.68 5.03
CA LEU A 33 -14.68 0.33 4.49
C LEU A 33 -13.35 -0.32 4.88
N SER A 34 -12.22 0.37 4.71
CA SER A 34 -10.89 -0.10 5.12
C SER A 34 -10.87 -0.50 6.59
N ALA A 35 -11.37 0.38 7.46
CA ALA A 35 -11.42 0.14 8.90
C ALA A 35 -12.31 -1.07 9.25
N CYS A 36 -13.47 -1.22 8.58
CA CYS A 36 -14.36 -2.36 8.76
C CYS A 36 -13.69 -3.66 8.36
N LEU A 37 -13.03 -3.73 7.19
CA LEU A 37 -12.35 -4.92 6.70
C LEU A 37 -11.24 -5.36 7.66
N VAL A 38 -10.39 -4.44 8.10
CA VAL A 38 -9.30 -4.71 9.06
C VAL A 38 -9.87 -5.24 10.38
N LYS A 39 -10.89 -4.55 10.95
CA LYS A 39 -11.52 -4.95 12.21
C LYS A 39 -12.22 -6.32 12.14
N SER A 40 -12.79 -6.65 10.99
CA SER A 40 -13.54 -7.90 10.79
C SER A 40 -12.65 -9.09 10.42
N SER A 41 -11.34 -8.87 10.21
CA SER A 41 -10.37 -9.92 9.89
C SER A 41 -9.84 -10.59 11.15
N SER A 42 -10.01 -11.89 11.24
CA SER A 42 -9.45 -12.74 12.30
C SER A 42 -7.97 -13.08 12.02
N PRO A 43 -7.21 -13.58 13.01
CA PRO A 43 -5.85 -14.12 12.77
C PRO A 43 -5.81 -15.22 11.71
N ALA A 44 -6.86 -16.04 11.59
CA ALA A 44 -6.96 -17.06 10.54
C ALA A 44 -7.12 -16.41 9.15
N ASP A 45 -7.85 -15.30 9.06
CA ASP A 45 -8.00 -14.54 7.82
C ASP A 45 -6.68 -13.86 7.40
N GLN A 46 -5.93 -13.33 8.36
CA GLN A 46 -4.58 -12.79 8.12
C GLN A 46 -3.63 -13.84 7.53
N LEU A 47 -3.70 -15.08 8.02
CA LEU A 47 -2.93 -16.19 7.43
C LEU A 47 -3.35 -16.48 5.98
N VAL A 48 -4.66 -16.44 5.67
CA VAL A 48 -5.16 -16.60 4.29
C VAL A 48 -4.60 -15.49 3.39
N LEU A 49 -4.63 -14.24 3.85
CA LEU A 49 -4.08 -13.08 3.12
C LEU A 49 -2.57 -13.24 2.89
N THR A 50 -1.81 -13.56 3.93
CA THR A 50 -0.36 -13.77 3.84
C THR A 50 -0.01 -14.84 2.82
N ARG A 51 -0.73 -15.98 2.84
CA ARG A 51 -0.52 -17.07 1.88
C ARG A 51 -0.87 -16.64 0.46
N TRP A 52 -1.93 -15.85 0.28
CA TRP A 52 -2.35 -15.37 -1.03
C TRP A 52 -1.33 -14.37 -1.59
N VAL A 53 -0.85 -13.41 -0.80
CA VAL A 53 0.20 -12.45 -1.19
C VAL A 53 1.48 -13.19 -1.56
N PHE A 54 1.92 -14.15 -0.75
CA PHE A 54 3.11 -14.96 -1.05
C PHE A 54 2.95 -15.73 -2.37
N ALA A 55 1.78 -16.34 -2.61
CA ALA A 55 1.49 -17.05 -3.84
C ALA A 55 1.52 -16.09 -5.07
N ALA A 56 1.00 -14.88 -4.93
CA ALA A 56 1.07 -13.86 -5.99
C ALA A 56 2.51 -13.44 -6.28
N ILE A 57 3.29 -13.15 -5.23
CA ILE A 57 4.70 -12.75 -5.37
C ILE A 57 5.54 -13.87 -6.00
N SER A 58 5.29 -15.14 -5.67
CA SER A 58 6.03 -16.29 -6.22
C SER A 58 5.92 -16.42 -7.75
N LYS A 59 4.96 -15.73 -8.39
CA LYS A 59 4.83 -15.68 -9.85
C LYS A 59 5.69 -14.60 -10.51
N HIS A 60 6.28 -13.72 -9.72
CA HIS A 60 7.18 -12.70 -10.26
C HIS A 60 8.51 -13.35 -10.70
N GLN A 61 8.95 -13.06 -11.93
CA GLN A 61 10.13 -13.70 -12.53
C GLN A 61 11.41 -13.59 -11.70
N GLY A 62 11.59 -12.48 -10.99
CA GLY A 62 12.77 -12.23 -10.15
C GLY A 62 12.83 -13.02 -8.84
N VAL A 63 11.80 -13.79 -8.49
CA VAL A 63 11.76 -14.60 -7.25
C VAL A 63 11.20 -16.02 -7.49
N SER A 64 10.92 -16.38 -8.73
CA SER A 64 10.30 -17.67 -9.08
C SER A 64 11.23 -18.87 -8.84
N ASP A 65 12.52 -18.65 -8.73
CA ASP A 65 13.53 -19.63 -8.34
C ASP A 65 13.58 -19.90 -6.81
N LEU A 66 13.05 -18.96 -6.01
CA LEU A 66 13.03 -19.09 -4.55
C LEU A 66 11.79 -19.81 -4.03
N ALA A 67 10.69 -19.80 -4.81
CA ALA A 67 9.44 -20.46 -4.42
C ALA A 67 8.66 -20.94 -5.65
N SER A 68 8.26 -22.20 -5.64
CA SER A 68 7.47 -22.82 -6.70
C SER A 68 6.18 -23.39 -6.11
N LEU A 69 5.03 -22.92 -6.63
CA LEU A 69 3.71 -23.43 -6.27
C LEU A 69 3.13 -24.18 -7.46
N SER A 70 2.62 -25.39 -7.21
CA SER A 70 1.86 -26.13 -8.21
C SER A 70 0.55 -25.43 -8.55
N ASP A 71 -0.04 -25.71 -9.71
CA ASP A 71 -1.33 -25.15 -10.12
C ASP A 71 -2.45 -25.47 -9.13
N ALA A 72 -2.42 -26.66 -8.53
CA ALA A 72 -3.38 -27.06 -7.50
C ALA A 72 -3.23 -26.23 -6.21
N GLN A 73 -2.00 -25.94 -5.78
CA GLN A 73 -1.75 -25.06 -4.63
C GLN A 73 -2.18 -23.61 -4.93
N MET A 74 -1.87 -23.10 -6.10
CA MET A 74 -2.30 -21.78 -6.53
C MET A 74 -3.83 -21.67 -6.56
N ALA A 75 -4.51 -22.65 -7.15
CA ALA A 75 -5.98 -22.68 -7.19
C ALA A 75 -6.59 -22.73 -5.77
N ALA A 76 -6.02 -23.50 -4.86
CA ALA A 76 -6.49 -23.59 -3.47
C ALA A 76 -6.34 -22.24 -2.74
N VAL A 77 -5.19 -21.56 -2.90
CA VAL A 77 -4.93 -20.25 -2.29
C VAL A 77 -5.86 -19.18 -2.87
N ASN A 78 -6.05 -19.15 -4.19
CA ASN A 78 -6.98 -18.22 -4.82
C ASN A 78 -8.42 -18.45 -4.38
N LYS A 79 -8.85 -19.70 -4.24
CA LYS A 79 -10.19 -20.03 -3.73
C LYS A 79 -10.39 -19.54 -2.30
N ALA A 80 -9.40 -19.75 -1.42
CA ALA A 80 -9.46 -19.28 -0.04
C ALA A 80 -9.50 -17.74 0.05
N GLY A 81 -8.66 -17.06 -0.70
CA GLY A 81 -8.64 -15.58 -0.78
C GLY A 81 -9.94 -15.02 -1.33
N GLY A 82 -10.47 -15.59 -2.42
CA GLY A 82 -11.75 -15.17 -3.00
C GLY A 82 -12.92 -15.36 -2.04
N ALA A 83 -12.98 -16.47 -1.31
CA ALA A 83 -14.01 -16.70 -0.29
C ALA A 83 -13.91 -15.70 0.87
N LEU A 84 -12.68 -15.41 1.33
CA LEU A 84 -12.43 -14.39 2.35
C LEU A 84 -12.91 -13.03 1.92
N PHE A 85 -12.49 -12.53 0.76
CA PHE A 85 -12.89 -11.22 0.27
C PHE A 85 -14.40 -11.12 0.06
N THR A 86 -15.03 -12.16 -0.49
CA THR A 86 -16.49 -12.19 -0.64
C THR A 86 -17.17 -12.02 0.72
N ARG A 87 -16.80 -12.81 1.71
CA ARG A 87 -17.37 -12.75 3.06
C ARG A 87 -17.15 -11.37 3.70
N LEU A 88 -15.94 -10.84 3.65
CA LEU A 88 -15.64 -9.53 4.25
C LEU A 88 -16.48 -8.42 3.62
N LEU A 89 -16.58 -8.37 2.29
CA LEU A 89 -17.28 -7.30 1.57
C LEU A 89 -18.79 -7.42 1.65
N THR A 90 -19.35 -8.66 1.64
CA THR A 90 -20.78 -8.85 1.48
C THR A 90 -21.51 -9.25 2.77
N GLU A 91 -20.79 -9.81 3.75
CA GLU A 91 -21.39 -10.29 4.99
C GLU A 91 -20.93 -9.49 6.21
N ASN A 92 -19.63 -9.18 6.31
CA ASN A 92 -19.10 -8.45 7.45
C ASN A 92 -19.26 -6.92 7.31
N CYS A 93 -19.01 -6.35 6.11
CA CYS A 93 -19.00 -4.91 5.84
C CYS A 93 -19.92 -4.49 4.69
N PRO A 94 -21.18 -4.98 4.59
CA PRO A 94 -22.05 -4.73 3.43
C PRO A 94 -22.45 -3.25 3.31
N ALA A 95 -22.66 -2.56 4.43
CA ALA A 95 -23.06 -1.16 4.44
C ALA A 95 -21.93 -0.24 3.97
N GLU A 96 -20.74 -0.42 4.53
CA GLU A 96 -19.52 0.33 4.18
C GLU A 96 -19.13 0.06 2.72
N THR A 97 -19.19 -1.19 2.27
CA THR A 97 -18.94 -1.57 0.87
C THR A 97 -19.87 -0.83 -0.07
N THR A 98 -21.17 -0.82 0.25
CA THR A 98 -22.16 -0.13 -0.57
C THR A 98 -21.95 1.39 -0.59
N ALA A 99 -21.65 2.00 0.56
CA ALA A 99 -21.41 3.43 0.67
C ALA A 99 -20.15 3.84 -0.12
N ALA A 100 -19.05 3.12 0.07
CA ALA A 100 -17.78 3.38 -0.60
C ALA A 100 -17.90 3.25 -2.13
N ILE A 101 -18.57 2.21 -2.64
CA ILE A 101 -18.79 2.04 -4.08
C ILE A 101 -19.64 3.19 -4.67
N ARG A 102 -20.60 3.72 -3.94
CA ARG A 102 -21.41 4.85 -4.42
C ARG A 102 -20.62 6.13 -4.61
N VAL A 103 -19.58 6.35 -3.80
CA VAL A 103 -18.75 7.56 -3.83
C VAL A 103 -17.57 7.38 -4.77
N ASP A 104 -16.77 6.33 -4.59
CA ASP A 104 -15.48 6.13 -5.28
C ASP A 104 -15.52 4.99 -6.31
N GLY A 105 -16.66 4.35 -6.51
CA GLY A 105 -16.82 3.23 -7.43
C GLY A 105 -15.98 2.02 -7.02
N VAL A 106 -15.54 1.23 -8.00
CA VAL A 106 -14.71 0.03 -7.77
C VAL A 106 -13.36 0.37 -7.14
N LYS A 107 -12.88 1.60 -7.32
CA LYS A 107 -11.61 2.08 -6.73
C LYS A 107 -11.60 2.00 -5.21
N ALA A 108 -12.75 2.20 -4.57
CA ALA A 108 -12.91 2.03 -3.12
C ALA A 108 -12.52 0.63 -2.64
N ILE A 109 -12.92 -0.40 -3.39
CA ILE A 109 -12.58 -1.80 -3.06
C ILE A 109 -11.07 -2.04 -3.18
N GLU A 110 -10.45 -1.55 -4.27
CA GLU A 110 -9.00 -1.68 -4.46
C GLU A 110 -8.23 -1.05 -3.30
N THR A 111 -8.61 0.17 -2.91
CA THR A 111 -7.98 0.89 -1.79
C THR A 111 -8.16 0.13 -0.48
N ALA A 112 -9.39 -0.23 -0.12
CA ALA A 112 -9.69 -0.92 1.13
C ALA A 112 -9.03 -2.31 1.23
N LEU A 113 -8.94 -3.06 0.13
CA LEU A 113 -8.20 -4.32 0.09
C LEU A 113 -6.68 -4.10 0.18
N GLY A 114 -6.17 -2.99 -0.34
CA GLY A 114 -4.77 -2.57 -0.17
C GLY A 114 -4.43 -2.33 1.30
N ASP A 115 -5.28 -1.59 2.03
CA ASP A 115 -5.12 -1.32 3.46
C ASP A 115 -5.20 -2.60 4.30
N LEU A 116 -6.13 -3.50 3.96
CA LEU A 116 -6.21 -4.83 4.57
C LEU A 116 -4.93 -5.64 4.35
N GLY A 117 -4.37 -5.61 3.14
CA GLY A 117 -3.11 -6.26 2.82
C GLY A 117 -1.93 -5.65 3.60
N GLN A 118 -1.90 -4.34 3.76
CA GLN A 118 -0.89 -3.66 4.58
C GLN A 118 -0.98 -4.06 6.05
N SER A 119 -2.19 -4.18 6.60
CA SER A 119 -2.41 -4.68 7.96
C SER A 119 -1.87 -6.09 8.15
N ALA A 120 -2.11 -6.99 7.18
CA ALA A 120 -1.58 -8.36 7.19
C ALA A 120 -0.04 -8.39 7.14
N LEU A 121 0.59 -7.51 6.38
CA LEU A 121 2.05 -7.38 6.31
C LEU A 121 2.65 -6.86 7.63
N GLN A 122 1.97 -5.93 8.31
CA GLN A 122 2.40 -5.44 9.62
C GLN A 122 2.38 -6.55 10.68
N GLU A 123 1.34 -7.40 10.67
CA GLU A 123 1.25 -8.54 11.57
C GLU A 123 2.34 -9.58 11.27
N LEU A 124 2.58 -9.87 9.97
CA LEU A 124 3.65 -10.75 9.53
C LEU A 124 5.03 -10.24 9.99
N ALA A 125 5.27 -8.94 9.96
CA ALA A 125 6.52 -8.35 10.45
C ALA A 125 6.75 -8.54 11.96
N GLY A 126 5.67 -8.81 12.72
CA GLY A 126 5.71 -9.18 14.14
C GLY A 126 6.07 -10.65 14.40
N ASP A 127 6.02 -11.52 13.38
CA ASP A 127 6.36 -12.93 13.51
C ASP A 127 7.85 -13.15 13.79
N SER A 128 8.16 -13.98 14.78
CA SER A 128 9.54 -14.20 15.22
C SER A 128 10.43 -14.87 14.17
N GLY A 129 9.87 -15.73 13.31
CA GLY A 129 10.59 -16.35 12.20
C GLY A 129 10.96 -15.31 11.13
N VAL A 130 10.01 -14.42 10.80
CA VAL A 130 10.23 -13.33 9.85
C VAL A 130 11.27 -12.35 10.40
N GLN A 131 11.15 -11.95 11.68
CA GLN A 131 12.14 -11.10 12.34
C GLN A 131 13.52 -11.73 12.34
N GLY A 132 13.63 -13.02 12.65
CA GLY A 132 14.87 -13.78 12.61
C GLY A 132 15.53 -13.76 11.22
N ALA A 133 14.74 -13.91 10.16
CA ALA A 133 15.20 -13.86 8.78
C ALA A 133 15.71 -12.45 8.41
N LEU A 134 15.00 -11.40 8.80
CA LEU A 134 15.40 -10.00 8.57
C LEU A 134 16.69 -9.66 9.32
N ILE A 135 16.81 -10.06 10.59
CA ILE A 135 18.03 -9.86 11.39
C ILE A 135 19.20 -10.63 10.79
N GLY A 136 18.96 -11.83 10.27
CA GLY A 136 19.98 -12.65 9.61
C GLY A 136 20.71 -11.92 8.47
N MET A 137 20.01 -11.04 7.75
CA MET A 137 20.61 -10.21 6.68
C MET A 137 21.70 -9.27 7.20
N VAL A 138 21.57 -8.79 8.45
CA VAL A 138 22.55 -7.86 9.06
C VAL A 138 23.94 -8.46 9.12
N GLY A 139 24.05 -9.80 9.30
CA GLY A 139 25.33 -10.52 9.30
C GLY A 139 26.08 -10.46 7.96
N TYR A 140 25.39 -10.15 6.86
CA TYR A 140 25.97 -10.02 5.52
C TYR A 140 26.24 -8.58 5.11
N MET A 141 25.93 -7.59 5.97
CA MET A 141 26.22 -6.18 5.71
C MET A 141 27.71 -5.89 5.92
N ASP A 142 28.26 -4.93 5.16
CA ASP A 142 29.66 -4.47 5.34
C ASP A 142 29.76 -3.62 6.62
N GLN A 143 30.08 -4.29 7.73
CA GLN A 143 30.17 -3.68 9.06
C GLN A 143 31.23 -2.56 9.11
N ALA A 144 32.36 -2.71 8.37
CA ALA A 144 33.44 -1.71 8.36
C ALA A 144 32.95 -0.39 7.72
N ARG A 145 32.21 -0.47 6.62
CA ARG A 145 31.62 0.71 5.97
C ARG A 145 30.58 1.38 6.85
N LEU A 146 29.72 0.61 7.52
CA LEU A 146 28.72 1.14 8.43
C LEU A 146 29.36 1.87 9.62
N LEU A 147 30.36 1.27 10.26
CA LEU A 147 31.07 1.90 11.36
C LEU A 147 31.79 3.18 10.92
N LYS A 148 32.43 3.16 9.74
CA LYS A 148 33.06 4.38 9.20
C LYS A 148 32.03 5.50 9.02
N MET A 149 30.87 5.21 8.42
CA MET A 149 29.80 6.19 8.21
C MET A 149 29.28 6.76 9.54
N LEU A 150 29.06 5.91 10.55
CA LEU A 150 28.61 6.34 11.87
C LEU A 150 29.64 7.25 12.57
N ASN A 151 30.94 6.92 12.48
CA ASN A 151 32.01 7.74 13.03
C ASN A 151 32.14 9.09 12.31
N ASP A 152 31.93 9.13 11.00
CA ASP A 152 31.97 10.38 10.23
C ASP A 152 30.76 11.27 10.52
N ALA A 153 29.59 10.70 10.79
CA ALA A 153 28.38 11.43 11.17
C ALA A 153 28.40 11.99 12.61
N ALA A 154 29.30 11.48 13.49
CA ALA A 154 29.43 11.93 14.88
C ALA A 154 30.45 13.10 15.06
N LYS A 155 31.09 13.58 13.99
CA LYS A 155 32.04 14.71 13.96
C LYS A 155 31.32 16.01 13.60
#